data_e7760c53bc27d1088fbd423dcbee5a07
#
_entry.id   e7760c53bc27d1088fbd423dcbee5a07
#
_cell.length_a   1.000
_cell.length_b   1.000
_cell.length_c   1.000
_cell.angle_alpha   90.00
_cell.angle_beta   90.00
_cell.angle_gamma   90.00
#
_symmetry.space_group_name_H-M   'P 1'
#
loop_
_entity.id
_entity.type
_entity.pdbx_description
1 polymer ?
#
loop_
_entity_poly.entity_id
_entity_poly.type
_entity_poly.pdbx_seq_one_letter_code
_entity_poly.pdbx_strand_id
1 'polypeptide(L)'
;VSVEVPNSPEIFTSREAPQISIELNNNAKPLSDGFFEVALQITVTSKQADKTAFLIDVTQAGIFAIKNVPEEGLEPILAITCPNILFPYAREAISDLVIKAGFSPVLLNPINFETLYMQQKEQQAGGSSPNVN
;
A
#
# COMPACT_ATOMS: atom_id res chain seq x y z
N VAL A 1 -9.51 -8.20 0.09
CA VAL A 1 -8.63 -8.67 -0.99
C VAL A 1 -9.42 -8.74 -2.29
N SER A 2 -8.82 -8.21 -3.36
CA SER A 2 -9.43 -8.25 -4.69
C SER A 2 -8.36 -8.56 -5.72
N VAL A 3 -8.70 -9.46 -6.66
CA VAL A 3 -7.82 -9.83 -7.77
C VAL A 3 -8.62 -9.75 -9.05
N GLU A 4 -8.08 -9.03 -10.04
CA GLU A 4 -8.69 -8.93 -11.36
C GLU A 4 -7.66 -9.31 -12.42
N VAL A 5 -8.08 -10.12 -13.39
CA VAL A 5 -7.26 -10.52 -14.53
C VAL A 5 -8.08 -10.25 -15.79
N PRO A 6 -8.20 -8.97 -16.18
CA PRO A 6 -9.20 -8.58 -17.19
C PRO A 6 -8.92 -9.09 -18.61
N ASN A 7 -7.68 -9.44 -18.91
CA ASN A 7 -7.30 -9.89 -20.27
C ASN A 7 -6.92 -11.38 -20.29
N SER A 8 -7.46 -12.15 -19.35
CA SER A 8 -7.31 -13.61 -19.34
C SER A 8 -8.22 -14.22 -20.40
N PRO A 9 -7.82 -15.32 -21.08
CA PRO A 9 -6.55 -16.00 -20.90
C PRO A 9 -5.43 -15.50 -21.84
N GLU A 10 -5.72 -14.57 -22.73
CA GLU A 10 -4.78 -14.15 -23.78
C GLU A 10 -3.51 -13.54 -23.18
N ILE A 11 -3.64 -12.88 -22.03
CA ILE A 11 -2.48 -12.22 -21.39
C ILE A 11 -1.40 -13.23 -21.03
N PHE A 12 -1.76 -14.48 -20.77
CA PHE A 12 -0.80 -15.52 -20.42
C PHE A 12 0.09 -15.93 -21.58
N THR A 13 -0.29 -15.56 -22.82
CA THR A 13 0.54 -15.84 -24.01
C THR A 13 1.47 -14.71 -24.36
N SER A 14 1.37 -13.59 -23.68
CA SER A 14 2.24 -12.43 -23.92
C SER A 14 3.66 -12.71 -23.43
N ARG A 15 4.64 -12.30 -24.22
CA ARG A 15 6.05 -12.40 -23.85
C ARG A 15 6.66 -11.06 -23.50
N GLU A 16 5.84 -10.02 -23.47
CA GLU A 16 6.30 -8.69 -23.09
C GLU A 16 6.67 -8.67 -21.60
N ALA A 17 7.70 -7.90 -21.28
CA ALA A 17 8.08 -7.72 -19.89
C ALA A 17 6.99 -6.95 -19.13
N PRO A 18 6.63 -7.37 -17.93
CA PRO A 18 5.60 -6.65 -17.18
C PRO A 18 6.13 -5.33 -16.64
N GLN A 19 5.24 -4.34 -16.61
CA GLN A 19 5.48 -3.07 -15.95
C GLN A 19 4.59 -3.03 -14.71
N ILE A 20 5.23 -2.94 -13.55
CA ILE A 20 4.53 -3.00 -12.26
C ILE A 20 4.43 -1.58 -11.70
N SER A 21 3.22 -1.19 -11.32
CA SER A 21 3.02 0.05 -10.56
C SER A 21 2.35 -0.27 -9.23
N ILE A 22 2.72 0.47 -8.21
CA ILE A 22 2.27 0.22 -6.84
C ILE A 22 1.76 1.53 -6.27
N GLU A 23 0.56 1.46 -5.69
CA GLU A 23 -0.02 2.58 -4.96
C GLU A 23 -0.23 2.17 -3.52
N LEU A 24 0.05 3.09 -2.61
CA LEU A 24 -0.09 2.87 -1.17
C LEU A 24 -1.05 3.89 -0.60
N ASN A 25 -1.89 3.43 0.31
CA ASN A 25 -2.76 4.30 1.07
C ASN A 25 -2.81 3.81 2.50
N ASN A 26 -2.54 4.69 3.45
CA ASN A 26 -2.56 4.35 4.87
C ASN A 26 -3.61 5.19 5.56
N ASN A 27 -4.46 4.57 6.34
CA ASN A 27 -5.56 5.24 7.02
C ASN A 27 -5.62 4.79 8.48
N ALA A 28 -5.78 5.76 9.37
CA ALA A 28 -5.89 5.49 10.80
C ALA A 28 -7.22 6.02 11.32
N LYS A 29 -7.84 5.24 12.17
CA LYS A 29 -9.15 5.57 12.74
C LYS A 29 -9.08 5.38 14.26
N PRO A 30 -9.37 6.42 15.05
CA PRO A 30 -9.39 6.26 16.49
C PRO A 30 -10.59 5.40 16.91
N LEU A 31 -10.33 4.53 17.85
CA LEU A 31 -11.35 3.75 18.56
C LEU A 31 -11.41 4.24 20.00
N SER A 32 -12.06 3.51 20.88
CA SER A 32 -12.14 3.89 22.28
C SER A 32 -10.89 3.47 23.06
N ASP A 33 -10.61 4.17 24.16
CA ASP A 33 -9.62 3.78 25.16
C ASP A 33 -8.19 3.63 24.65
N GLY A 34 -7.78 4.52 23.74
CA GLY A 34 -6.41 4.52 23.23
C GLY A 34 -6.12 3.46 22.19
N PHE A 35 -7.16 2.86 21.65
CA PHE A 35 -7.02 1.93 20.51
C PHE A 35 -7.22 2.65 19.20
N PHE A 36 -6.49 2.21 18.19
CA PHE A 36 -6.57 2.75 16.84
C PHE A 36 -6.60 1.61 15.85
N GLU A 37 -7.45 1.74 14.85
CA GLU A 37 -7.39 0.84 13.70
C GLU A 37 -6.57 1.51 12.60
N VAL A 38 -5.53 0.82 12.16
CA VAL A 38 -4.71 1.30 11.04
C VAL A 38 -4.88 0.32 9.90
N ALA A 39 -5.18 0.84 8.71
CA ALA A 39 -5.40 0.04 7.52
C ALA A 39 -4.42 0.48 6.46
N LEU A 40 -3.61 -0.47 5.97
CA LEU A 40 -2.66 -0.25 4.89
C LEU A 40 -3.22 -0.90 3.63
N GLN A 41 -3.50 -0.08 2.63
CA GLN A 41 -3.98 -0.55 1.35
C GLN A 41 -2.85 -0.48 0.32
N ILE A 42 -2.64 -1.57 -0.39
CA ILE A 42 -1.65 -1.64 -1.45
C ILE A 42 -2.34 -2.13 -2.71
N THR A 43 -2.23 -1.35 -3.77
CA THR A 43 -2.77 -1.70 -5.08
C THR A 43 -1.60 -1.94 -6.02
N VAL A 44 -1.55 -3.13 -6.61
CA VAL A 44 -0.49 -3.51 -7.54
C VAL A 44 -1.13 -3.73 -8.90
N THR A 45 -0.65 -2.99 -9.89
CA THR A 45 -1.11 -3.13 -11.26
C THR A 45 0.06 -3.57 -12.13
N SER A 46 -0.15 -4.63 -12.91
CA SER A 46 0.82 -5.12 -13.88
C SER A 46 0.27 -4.91 -15.27
N LYS A 47 1.09 -4.34 -16.14
CA LYS A 47 0.73 -4.16 -17.55
C LYS A 47 1.74 -4.87 -18.44
N GLN A 48 1.23 -5.47 -19.52
CA GLN A 48 2.04 -6.08 -20.56
C GLN A 48 1.48 -5.61 -21.88
N ALA A 49 2.34 -5.03 -22.73
CA ALA A 49 1.93 -4.54 -24.06
C ALA A 49 0.70 -3.62 -23.96
N ASP A 50 0.72 -2.70 -23.01
CA ASP A 50 -0.35 -1.71 -22.75
C ASP A 50 -1.68 -2.32 -22.29
N LYS A 51 -1.69 -3.60 -21.99
CA LYS A 51 -2.88 -4.25 -21.42
C LYS A 51 -2.65 -4.59 -19.97
N THR A 52 -3.69 -4.45 -19.17
CA THR A 52 -3.62 -4.85 -17.77
C THR A 52 -3.53 -6.36 -17.68
N ALA A 53 -2.40 -6.85 -17.14
CA ALA A 53 -2.24 -8.28 -16.88
C ALA A 53 -3.01 -8.65 -15.62
N PHE A 54 -2.77 -7.94 -14.53
CA PHE A 54 -3.55 -8.14 -13.31
C PHE A 54 -3.61 -6.85 -12.51
N LEU A 55 -4.61 -6.78 -11.66
CA LEU A 55 -4.77 -5.74 -10.66
C LEU A 55 -5.09 -6.42 -9.34
N ILE A 56 -4.25 -6.19 -8.33
CA ILE A 56 -4.43 -6.77 -7.01
C ILE A 56 -4.53 -5.63 -6.00
N ASP A 57 -5.56 -5.71 -5.18
CA ASP A 57 -5.83 -4.72 -4.14
C ASP A 57 -5.93 -5.45 -2.82
N VAL A 58 -5.05 -5.13 -1.88
CA VAL A 58 -5.02 -5.73 -0.56
C VAL A 58 -5.07 -4.64 0.49
N THR A 59 -5.98 -4.77 1.43
CA THR A 59 -6.01 -3.93 2.61
C THR A 59 -5.73 -4.80 3.83
N GLN A 60 -4.65 -4.50 4.51
CA GLN A 60 -4.27 -5.16 5.75
C GLN A 60 -4.50 -4.19 6.89
N ALA A 61 -5.30 -4.59 7.85
CA ALA A 61 -5.62 -3.74 8.99
C ALA A 61 -5.17 -4.39 10.28
N GLY A 62 -4.95 -3.55 11.28
CA GLY A 62 -4.62 -4.01 12.63
C GLY A 62 -5.15 -3.01 13.65
N ILE A 63 -5.34 -3.50 14.86
CA ILE A 63 -5.76 -2.66 15.98
C ILE A 63 -4.56 -2.48 16.89
N PHE A 64 -4.23 -1.23 17.17
CA PHE A 64 -3.05 -0.87 17.95
C PHE A 64 -3.46 -0.13 19.21
N ALA A 65 -2.88 -0.54 20.32
CA ALA A 65 -3.04 0.18 21.59
C ALA A 65 -1.88 1.17 21.69
N ILE A 66 -2.19 2.45 21.69
CA ILE A 66 -1.18 3.51 21.76
C ILE A 66 -1.56 4.41 22.92
N LYS A 67 -0.77 4.33 24.00
CA LYS A 67 -1.06 5.04 25.24
C LYS A 67 0.20 5.75 25.73
N ASN A 68 -0.02 6.80 26.52
CA ASN A 68 1.06 7.54 27.18
C ASN A 68 2.02 8.19 26.17
N VAL A 69 1.49 8.64 25.05
CA VAL A 69 2.26 9.29 23.98
C VAL A 69 1.77 10.73 23.87
N PRO A 70 2.67 11.72 23.81
CA PRO A 70 2.26 13.09 23.52
C PRO A 70 1.47 13.17 22.22
N GLU A 71 0.58 14.13 22.13
CA GLU A 71 -0.26 14.27 20.92
C GLU A 71 0.55 14.42 19.67
N GLU A 72 1.64 15.20 19.73
CA GLU A 72 2.52 15.39 18.56
C GLU A 72 3.30 14.14 18.20
N GLY A 73 3.41 13.16 19.10
CA GLY A 73 4.07 11.89 18.80
C GLY A 73 3.14 10.84 18.22
N LEU A 74 1.83 11.07 18.26
CA LEU A 74 0.86 10.10 17.80
C LEU A 74 0.82 9.95 16.29
N GLU A 75 0.85 11.05 15.56
CA GLU A 75 0.78 11.03 14.10
C GLU A 75 1.93 10.23 13.48
N PRO A 76 3.19 10.42 13.87
CA PRO A 76 4.26 9.59 13.32
C PRO A 76 4.11 8.10 13.62
N ILE A 77 3.59 7.74 14.79
CA ILE A 77 3.35 6.33 15.11
C ILE A 77 2.33 5.73 14.15
N LEU A 78 1.24 6.44 13.92
CA LEU A 78 0.19 5.96 13.03
C LEU A 78 0.62 5.93 11.56
N ALA A 79 1.53 6.82 11.18
CA ALA A 79 1.94 6.94 9.78
C ALA A 79 3.20 6.12 9.44
N ILE A 80 4.01 5.77 10.43
CA ILE A 80 5.28 5.09 10.20
C ILE A 80 5.31 3.72 10.87
N THR A 81 5.15 3.71 12.19
CA THR A 81 5.32 2.49 12.97
C THR A 81 4.27 1.45 12.63
N CYS A 82 3.01 1.86 12.60
CA CYS A 82 1.91 0.93 12.37
C CYS A 82 1.94 0.33 10.96
N PRO A 83 2.07 1.13 9.89
CA PRO A 83 2.17 0.51 8.57
C PRO A 83 3.42 -0.33 8.39
N ASN A 84 4.52 -0.01 9.06
CA ASN A 84 5.72 -0.87 9.04
C ASN A 84 5.40 -2.27 9.58
N ILE A 85 4.56 -2.35 10.60
CA ILE A 85 4.16 -3.64 11.16
C ILE A 85 3.23 -4.39 10.22
N LEU A 86 2.33 -3.67 9.55
CA LEU A 86 1.33 -4.28 8.66
C LEU A 86 1.90 -4.70 7.31
N PHE A 87 2.96 -4.04 6.85
CA PHE A 87 3.48 -4.23 5.50
C PHE A 87 3.88 -5.67 5.19
N PRO A 88 4.61 -6.40 6.04
CA PRO A 88 4.98 -7.78 5.72
C PRO A 88 3.78 -8.69 5.48
N TYR A 89 2.70 -8.47 6.19
CA TYR A 89 1.47 -9.26 5.99
C TYR A 89 0.82 -8.94 4.66
N ALA A 90 0.74 -7.67 4.32
CA ALA A 90 0.19 -7.25 3.03
C ALA A 90 1.07 -7.75 1.88
N ARG A 91 2.39 -7.69 2.04
CA ARG A 91 3.33 -8.17 1.03
C ARG A 91 3.16 -9.66 0.78
N GLU A 92 3.03 -10.44 1.85
CA GLU A 92 2.84 -11.87 1.72
C GLU A 92 1.53 -12.19 0.98
N ALA A 93 0.46 -11.50 1.34
CA ALA A 93 -0.82 -11.71 0.67
C ALA A 93 -0.74 -11.41 -0.82
N ILE A 94 -0.07 -10.32 -1.19
CA ILE A 94 0.10 -9.94 -2.59
C ILE A 94 0.91 -11.00 -3.34
N SER A 95 2.02 -11.44 -2.77
CA SER A 95 2.87 -12.46 -3.40
C SER A 95 2.10 -13.75 -3.65
N ASP A 96 1.31 -14.17 -2.67
CA ASP A 96 0.50 -15.36 -2.78
C ASP A 96 -0.57 -15.23 -3.87
N LEU A 97 -1.23 -14.08 -3.92
CA LEU A 97 -2.30 -13.85 -4.88
C LEU A 97 -1.78 -13.79 -6.32
N VAL A 98 -0.60 -13.21 -6.54
CA VAL A 98 0.01 -13.13 -7.87
C VAL A 98 0.24 -14.55 -8.41
N ILE A 99 0.78 -15.43 -7.57
CA ILE A 99 1.06 -16.82 -7.95
C ILE A 99 -0.26 -17.54 -8.21
N LYS A 100 -1.25 -17.38 -7.35
CA LYS A 100 -2.56 -18.03 -7.52
C LYS A 100 -3.28 -17.56 -8.77
N ALA A 101 -3.02 -16.31 -9.19
CA ALA A 101 -3.61 -15.78 -10.41
C ALA A 101 -2.92 -16.30 -11.68
N GLY A 102 -1.80 -17.02 -11.54
CA GLY A 102 -1.10 -17.62 -12.67
C GLY A 102 0.09 -16.85 -13.19
N PHE A 103 0.56 -15.85 -12.46
CA PHE A 103 1.68 -15.01 -12.90
C PHE A 103 2.95 -15.35 -12.13
N SER A 104 4.08 -14.88 -12.67
CA SER A 104 5.37 -15.01 -11.99
C SER A 104 5.35 -14.23 -10.69
N PRO A 105 6.04 -14.71 -9.66
CA PRO A 105 6.01 -14.04 -8.36
C PRO A 105 6.45 -12.58 -8.45
N VAL A 106 5.74 -11.73 -7.72
CA VAL A 106 6.11 -10.33 -7.51
C VAL A 106 6.45 -10.17 -6.05
N LEU A 107 7.70 -9.79 -5.78
CA LEU A 107 8.13 -9.52 -4.42
C LEU A 107 8.34 -8.02 -4.27
N LEU A 108 7.50 -7.39 -3.46
CA LEU A 108 7.58 -5.96 -3.25
C LEU A 108 8.85 -5.62 -2.48
N ASN A 109 9.52 -4.56 -2.92
CA ASN A 109 10.69 -4.05 -2.20
C ASN A 109 10.24 -3.46 -0.86
N PRO A 110 11.10 -3.48 0.15
CA PRO A 110 10.78 -2.81 1.41
C PRO A 110 10.45 -1.34 1.16
N ILE A 111 9.49 -0.84 1.92
CA ILE A 111 9.04 0.54 1.80
C ILE A 111 9.51 1.31 3.02
N ASN A 112 10.10 2.47 2.78
CA ASN A 112 10.51 3.37 3.85
C ASN A 112 9.34 4.30 4.17
N PHE A 113 8.54 3.92 5.17
CA PHE A 113 7.36 4.71 5.55
C PHE A 113 7.76 6.05 6.19
N GLU A 114 8.92 6.12 6.79
CA GLU A 114 9.40 7.39 7.34
C GLU A 114 9.63 8.40 6.22
N THR A 115 10.28 7.98 5.14
CA THR A 115 10.49 8.84 3.97
C THR A 115 9.16 9.29 3.37
N LEU A 116 8.21 8.37 3.24
CA LEU A 116 6.88 8.70 2.73
C LEU A 116 6.18 9.73 3.61
N TYR A 117 6.27 9.55 4.93
CA TYR A 117 5.67 10.47 5.87
C TYR A 117 6.29 11.86 5.75
N MET A 118 7.61 11.94 5.66
CA MET A 118 8.30 13.22 5.51
C MET A 118 7.93 13.91 4.20
N GLN A 119 7.81 13.15 3.12
CA GLN A 119 7.39 13.70 1.83
C GLN A 119 5.96 14.24 1.89
N GLN A 120 5.07 13.53 2.56
CA GLN A 120 3.70 14.00 2.73
C GLN A 120 3.66 15.29 3.54
N LYS A 121 4.48 15.39 4.57
CA LYS A 121 4.58 16.60 5.37
C LYS A 121 5.07 17.78 4.54
N GLU A 122 6.07 17.56 3.71
CA GLU A 122 6.58 18.59 2.81
C GLU A 122 5.52 19.03 1.81
N GLN A 123 4.76 18.07 1.25
CA GLN A 123 3.70 18.38 0.31
C GLN A 123 2.60 19.18 0.98
N GLN A 124 2.24 18.84 2.22
CA GLN A 124 1.25 19.60 2.95
C GLN A 124 1.73 21.02 3.22
N ALA A 125 3.00 21.18 3.60
CA ALA A 125 3.57 22.50 3.81
C ALA A 125 3.67 23.29 2.51
N GLY A 126 4.07 22.61 1.43
CA GLY A 126 4.12 23.22 0.10
C GLY A 126 2.74 23.42 -0.51
N GLY A 127 1.80 22.53 -0.17
CA GLY A 127 0.44 22.60 -0.68
C GLY A 127 -0.34 23.80 -0.14
N SER A 128 0.15 24.42 0.91
CA SER A 128 -0.42 25.66 1.38
C SER A 128 -0.12 26.80 0.42
N SER A 129 0.89 26.66 -0.44
CA SER A 129 1.11 27.61 -1.50
C SER A 129 0.12 27.30 -2.63
N PRO A 130 -0.56 28.25 -3.07
CA PRO A 130 -1.63 28.05 -4.05
C PRO A 130 -1.08 27.58 -5.36
N ASN A 131 -1.14 26.84 -5.52
CA ASN A 131 -0.83 26.36 -6.36
C ASN A 131 -0.53 26.59 -7.20
N VAL A 132 -0.08 26.53 -6.95
CA VAL A 132 0.20 26.70 -7.52
C VAL A 132 -0.01 26.40 -8.61
N ASN A 133 -0.44 26.53 -8.79
CA ASN A 133 -0.75 26.30 -9.66
C ASN A 133 -0.98 26.43 -10.21
#